data_e91baf23fa6de11407e61a45ce995446
#
_entry.id   e91baf23fa6de11407e61a45ce995446
#
_cell.length_a   1.000
_cell.length_b   1.000
_cell.length_c   1.000
_cell.angle_alpha   90.00
_cell.angle_beta   90.00
_cell.angle_gamma   90.00
#
_symmetry.space_group_name_H-M   'P 1'
#
loop_
_entity.id
_entity.type
_entity.pdbx_description
1 polymer ?
#
loop_
_entity_poly.entity_id
_entity_poly.type
_entity_poly.pdbx_seq_one_letter_code
_entity_poly.pdbx_strand_id
1 'polypeptide(L)'
;MKTYGLRDIIGPIMVGPSSSHTAGALALASMARKLFGEQPERAVFTLYGSFAATGSGHGTDKALVAGILGLATDDPRVADAFALAKAAGVQVDIVWDTTTEVAHPNTVDIRCESREGRTLEMRGVSIGGGAAVIRRINGIDVDITGERTSVVVHQRDERGVLAHIAGVLAGCGINIANANLHRTAKRGDAYTVLETDSAVDASVRELLMDHPDIINARVVPATCAGDGEEVPMPEDAEERFARWDYASGEELLALCAKQGTEAGIDAYLDRVLEVMGNAATEPLGNPQPSVGGLIGGEAAKLRAALEDADPRHRLVDPLAARAAQYALATLETNGRMGVIVATPTAGSAGVLPGVLLALRDERGFSHDQLREGILTAAGLGYLIARNASVSGAEGGCQAEVGSAAAMAAAAAVALAGGAPDRCLAAGANVMMSLLGLVCDPVGGLVEVPCQKRNATAASVAFVSAQIALSGVQNLISFDEAVAVMDEVGRGLPPELRETALGGIAKAPSACAFCAGC
;
A
#
# COMPACT_ATOMS: atom_id res chain seq x y z
N MET A 1 2.12 9.37 16.19
CA MET A 1 1.45 8.09 15.82
C MET A 1 0.97 8.28 14.39
N LYS A 2 1.17 7.32 13.48
CA LYS A 2 0.73 7.47 12.09
C LYS A 2 -0.79 7.52 12.03
N THR A 3 -1.34 8.52 11.36
CA THR A 3 -2.78 8.63 11.12
C THR A 3 -3.12 7.87 9.84
N TYR A 4 -4.03 6.91 9.92
CA TYR A 4 -4.49 6.15 8.76
C TYR A 4 -5.85 6.67 8.30
N GLY A 5 -6.00 6.94 7.01
CA GLY A 5 -7.28 7.21 6.37
C GLY A 5 -7.86 5.97 5.68
N LEU A 6 -9.06 6.12 5.11
CA LEU A 6 -9.72 5.06 4.34
C LEU A 6 -8.80 4.51 3.23
N ARG A 7 -8.13 5.39 2.51
CA ARG A 7 -7.27 5.06 1.37
C ARG A 7 -5.97 4.35 1.77
N ASP A 8 -5.56 4.45 3.03
CA ASP A 8 -4.39 3.73 3.55
C ASP A 8 -4.70 2.26 3.86
N ILE A 9 -5.99 1.95 4.08
CA ILE A 9 -6.46 0.60 4.42
C ILE A 9 -7.09 -0.10 3.21
N ILE A 10 -7.93 0.64 2.47
CA ILE A 10 -8.55 0.20 1.20
C ILE A 10 -7.88 0.97 0.08
N GLY A 11 -6.64 0.61 -0.18
CA GLY A 11 -5.79 1.30 -1.15
C GLY A 11 -4.30 1.06 -0.87
N PRO A 12 -3.43 1.68 -1.68
CA PRO A 12 -3.79 2.45 -2.88
C PRO A 12 -4.38 1.60 -4.01
N ILE A 13 -5.09 2.24 -4.93
CA ILE A 13 -5.30 1.67 -6.27
C ILE A 13 -3.96 1.78 -6.98
N MET A 14 -3.41 0.65 -7.45
CA MET A 14 -2.03 0.63 -7.90
C MET A 14 -1.75 -0.46 -8.94
N VAL A 15 -0.68 -0.26 -9.68
CA VAL A 15 -0.08 -1.28 -10.55
C VAL A 15 1.02 -2.01 -9.79
N GLY A 16 1.09 -3.31 -9.98
CA GLY A 16 2.21 -4.14 -9.53
C GLY A 16 2.03 -4.84 -8.19
N PRO A 17 2.94 -5.77 -7.90
CA PRO A 17 2.69 -6.80 -6.91
C PRO A 17 2.96 -6.37 -5.45
N SER A 18 3.57 -5.20 -5.21
CA SER A 18 3.96 -4.81 -3.85
C SER A 18 3.66 -3.34 -3.55
N SER A 19 2.93 -3.09 -2.47
CA SER A 19 2.68 -1.73 -2.00
C SER A 19 3.96 -1.01 -1.56
N SER A 20 4.94 -1.72 -0.98
CA SER A 20 6.22 -1.13 -0.59
C SER A 20 7.21 -1.03 -1.76
N HIS A 21 7.38 -2.12 -2.54
CA HIS A 21 8.40 -2.18 -3.60
C HIS A 21 7.96 -1.57 -4.92
N THR A 22 6.65 -1.45 -5.18
CA THR A 22 6.13 -0.83 -6.42
C THR A 22 5.54 0.54 -6.13
N ALA A 23 4.44 0.66 -5.37
CA ALA A 23 3.80 1.95 -5.12
C ALA A 23 4.70 2.92 -4.33
N GLY A 24 5.38 2.44 -3.28
CA GLY A 24 6.31 3.25 -2.50
C GLY A 24 7.54 3.71 -3.31
N ALA A 25 8.07 2.85 -4.18
CA ALA A 25 9.17 3.21 -5.09
C ALA A 25 8.74 4.27 -6.11
N LEU A 26 7.54 4.11 -6.71
CA LEU A 26 6.96 5.11 -7.60
C LEU A 26 6.76 6.45 -6.89
N ALA A 27 6.25 6.43 -5.66
CA ALA A 27 6.08 7.63 -4.85
C ALA A 27 7.43 8.34 -4.61
N LEU A 28 8.50 7.62 -4.24
CA LEU A 28 9.85 8.18 -4.07
C LEU A 28 10.35 8.88 -5.34
N ALA A 29 10.22 8.21 -6.49
CA ALA A 29 10.66 8.79 -7.77
C ALA A 29 9.79 9.99 -8.20
N SER A 30 8.49 9.96 -7.92
CA SER A 30 7.59 11.09 -8.12
C SER A 30 7.96 12.30 -7.24
N MET A 31 8.32 12.07 -5.97
CA MET A 31 8.82 13.11 -5.07
C MET A 31 10.14 13.70 -5.59
N ALA A 32 11.07 12.85 -6.07
CA ALA A 32 12.33 13.31 -6.67
C ALA A 32 12.08 14.20 -7.88
N ARG A 33 11.17 13.80 -8.80
CA ARG A 33 10.77 14.62 -9.94
C ARG A 33 10.19 15.97 -9.53
N LYS A 34 9.30 16.00 -8.53
CA LYS A 34 8.70 17.24 -8.00
C LYS A 34 9.75 18.16 -7.39
N LEU A 35 10.70 17.62 -6.61
CA LEU A 35 11.84 18.37 -6.07
C LEU A 35 12.77 18.88 -7.18
N PHE A 36 13.02 18.09 -8.20
CA PHE A 36 13.81 18.49 -9.36
C PHE A 36 13.12 19.60 -10.17
N GLY A 37 11.79 19.52 -10.29
CA GLY A 37 10.93 20.55 -10.87
C GLY A 37 10.76 20.50 -12.38
N GLU A 38 11.36 19.52 -13.05
CA GLU A 38 11.21 19.24 -14.47
C GLU A 38 11.46 17.76 -14.75
N GLN A 39 11.25 17.33 -15.99
CA GLN A 39 11.65 15.99 -16.40
C GLN A 39 13.16 15.96 -16.58
N PRO A 40 13.89 15.06 -15.89
CA PRO A 40 15.33 14.95 -16.06
C PRO A 40 15.67 14.38 -17.45
N GLU A 41 16.86 14.72 -17.97
CA GLU A 41 17.42 14.05 -19.12
C GLU A 41 18.01 12.69 -18.75
N ARG A 42 18.57 12.58 -17.53
CA ARG A 42 19.12 11.34 -16.99
C ARG A 42 18.67 11.13 -15.54
N ALA A 43 18.28 9.91 -15.22
CA ALA A 43 17.98 9.45 -13.88
C ALA A 43 18.80 8.21 -13.55
N VAL A 44 19.49 8.24 -12.40
CA VAL A 44 20.26 7.09 -11.90
C VAL A 44 19.63 6.67 -10.57
N PHE A 45 19.31 5.40 -10.44
CA PHE A 45 18.74 4.81 -9.23
C PHE A 45 19.72 3.80 -8.65
N THR A 46 20.15 3.99 -7.40
CA THR A 46 20.91 3.00 -6.66
C THR A 46 20.02 2.40 -5.58
N LEU A 47 19.70 1.12 -5.74
CA LEU A 47 18.82 0.38 -4.86
C LEU A 47 19.66 -0.38 -3.83
N TYR A 48 19.18 -0.43 -2.58
CA TYR A 48 19.85 -1.09 -1.46
C TYR A 48 18.93 -2.10 -0.78
N GLY A 49 19.51 -3.01 0.01
CA GLY A 49 18.80 -3.94 0.86
C GLY A 49 17.76 -4.78 0.12
N SER A 50 16.52 -4.78 0.60
CA SER A 50 15.43 -5.53 -0.03
C SER A 50 15.07 -5.00 -1.43
N PHE A 51 15.16 -3.69 -1.65
CA PHE A 51 14.97 -3.13 -3.00
C PHE A 51 16.00 -3.68 -3.99
N ALA A 52 17.25 -3.87 -3.59
CA ALA A 52 18.26 -4.46 -4.46
C ALA A 52 18.07 -5.98 -4.64
N ALA A 53 17.68 -6.68 -3.57
CA ALA A 53 17.58 -8.14 -3.57
C ALA A 53 16.34 -8.68 -4.31
N THR A 54 15.21 -7.98 -4.23
CA THR A 54 13.91 -8.47 -4.72
C THR A 54 13.22 -7.53 -5.72
N GLY A 55 13.79 -6.35 -5.95
CA GLY A 55 13.11 -5.27 -6.70
C GLY A 55 12.77 -5.61 -8.15
N SER A 56 13.57 -6.41 -8.84
CA SER A 56 13.26 -6.84 -10.21
C SER A 56 11.98 -7.69 -10.27
N GLY A 57 11.78 -8.57 -9.28
CA GLY A 57 10.57 -9.39 -9.18
C GLY A 57 9.31 -8.61 -8.78
N HIS A 58 9.50 -7.47 -8.10
CA HIS A 58 8.41 -6.57 -7.71
C HIS A 58 8.19 -5.40 -8.69
N GLY A 59 8.95 -5.32 -9.78
CA GLY A 59 8.87 -4.21 -10.74
C GLY A 59 9.28 -2.87 -10.13
N THR A 60 10.15 -2.86 -9.11
CA THR A 60 10.64 -1.64 -8.44
C THR A 60 11.33 -0.71 -9.44
N ASP A 61 12.12 -1.27 -10.36
CA ASP A 61 12.78 -0.56 -11.44
C ASP A 61 11.76 0.16 -12.35
N LYS A 62 10.72 -0.53 -12.80
CA LYS A 62 9.64 0.05 -13.61
C LYS A 62 8.90 1.15 -12.85
N ALA A 63 8.62 0.92 -11.55
CA ALA A 63 7.96 1.89 -10.70
C ALA A 63 8.77 3.18 -10.51
N LEU A 64 10.09 3.07 -10.28
CA LEU A 64 10.98 4.22 -10.18
C LEU A 64 11.00 5.02 -11.48
N VAL A 65 11.12 4.33 -12.62
CA VAL A 65 11.09 4.98 -13.95
C VAL A 65 9.73 5.66 -14.18
N ALA A 66 8.63 4.99 -13.86
CA ALA A 66 7.28 5.55 -13.99
C ALA A 66 7.10 6.82 -13.15
N GLY A 67 7.59 6.83 -11.90
CA GLY A 67 7.54 8.00 -11.02
C GLY A 67 8.32 9.19 -11.58
N ILE A 68 9.51 8.96 -12.16
CA ILE A 68 10.28 10.00 -12.86
C ILE A 68 9.57 10.54 -14.10
N LEU A 69 8.80 9.70 -14.78
CA LEU A 69 7.97 10.13 -15.91
C LEU A 69 6.69 10.87 -15.45
N GLY A 70 6.35 10.80 -14.15
CA GLY A 70 5.17 11.42 -13.57
C GLY A 70 3.89 10.63 -13.79
N LEU A 71 3.98 9.33 -13.99
CA LEU A 71 2.82 8.45 -14.02
C LEU A 71 2.22 8.30 -12.62
N ALA A 72 0.91 8.14 -12.55
CA ALA A 72 0.21 7.82 -11.31
C ALA A 72 0.41 6.36 -10.91
N THR A 73 0.16 6.02 -9.65
CA THR A 73 0.34 4.66 -9.13
C THR A 73 -0.61 3.64 -9.76
N ASP A 74 -1.77 4.09 -10.23
CA ASP A 74 -2.80 3.29 -10.88
C ASP A 74 -2.74 3.34 -12.42
N ASP A 75 -1.72 3.99 -12.99
CA ASP A 75 -1.57 4.08 -14.45
C ASP A 75 -1.06 2.73 -15.00
N PRO A 76 -1.84 2.03 -15.84
CA PRO A 76 -1.43 0.72 -16.37
C PRO A 76 -0.15 0.76 -17.21
N ARG A 77 0.26 1.95 -17.69
CA ARG A 77 1.51 2.15 -18.45
C ARG A 77 2.76 2.02 -17.60
N VAL A 78 2.65 1.92 -16.27
CA VAL A 78 3.77 1.62 -15.37
C VAL A 78 4.52 0.35 -15.80
N ALA A 79 3.79 -0.66 -16.30
CA ALA A 79 4.38 -1.89 -16.81
C ALA A 79 5.39 -1.64 -17.96
N ASP A 80 5.18 -0.59 -18.77
CA ASP A 80 5.94 -0.23 -19.95
C ASP A 80 6.88 0.97 -19.74
N ALA A 81 7.17 1.33 -18.47
CA ALA A 81 7.87 2.56 -18.10
C ALA A 81 9.20 2.77 -18.82
N PHE A 82 10.01 1.72 -19.05
CA PHE A 82 11.28 1.83 -19.79
C PHE A 82 11.08 2.23 -21.24
N ALA A 83 10.06 1.68 -21.90
CA ALA A 83 9.75 2.05 -23.29
C ALA A 83 9.30 3.52 -23.37
N LEU A 84 8.49 3.96 -22.39
CA LEU A 84 8.05 5.34 -22.28
C LEU A 84 9.22 6.30 -21.98
N ALA A 85 10.15 5.93 -21.09
CA ALA A 85 11.34 6.71 -20.81
C ALA A 85 12.20 6.91 -22.06
N LYS A 86 12.43 5.84 -22.81
CA LYS A 86 13.14 5.89 -24.10
C LYS A 86 12.44 6.82 -25.11
N ALA A 87 11.12 6.72 -25.22
CA ALA A 87 10.33 7.58 -26.11
C ALA A 87 10.37 9.05 -25.67
N ALA A 88 10.43 9.32 -24.37
CA ALA A 88 10.53 10.65 -23.78
C ALA A 88 11.96 11.21 -23.79
N GLY A 89 12.97 10.44 -24.25
CA GLY A 89 14.37 10.85 -24.28
C GLY A 89 15.04 10.89 -22.89
N VAL A 90 14.50 10.17 -21.91
CA VAL A 90 15.08 10.06 -20.57
C VAL A 90 16.03 8.86 -20.51
N GLN A 91 17.29 9.12 -20.22
CA GLN A 91 18.28 8.07 -19.95
C GLN A 91 18.11 7.55 -18.53
N VAL A 92 18.02 6.23 -18.38
CA VAL A 92 17.81 5.58 -17.08
C VAL A 92 18.93 4.57 -16.83
N ASP A 93 19.54 4.67 -15.65
CA ASP A 93 20.52 3.71 -15.14
C ASP A 93 20.04 3.14 -13.79
N ILE A 94 20.07 1.81 -13.65
CA ILE A 94 19.73 1.10 -12.41
C ILE A 94 20.96 0.40 -11.86
N VAL A 95 21.28 0.66 -10.59
CA VAL A 95 22.37 0.02 -9.85
C VAL A 95 21.79 -0.78 -8.70
N TRP A 96 22.06 -2.08 -8.67
CA TRP A 96 21.61 -3.00 -7.62
C TRP A 96 22.77 -3.22 -6.64
N ASP A 97 22.76 -2.50 -5.50
CA ASP A 97 23.79 -2.62 -4.46
C ASP A 97 23.28 -3.52 -3.32
N THR A 98 23.67 -4.78 -3.38
CA THR A 98 23.35 -5.79 -2.34
C THR A 98 24.38 -5.86 -1.22
N THR A 99 25.41 -5.02 -1.25
CA THR A 99 26.57 -5.11 -0.36
C THR A 99 26.62 -4.01 0.69
N THR A 100 26.15 -2.80 0.35
CA THR A 100 26.13 -1.68 1.27
C THR A 100 25.03 -1.82 2.31
N GLU A 101 25.41 -1.80 3.59
CA GLU A 101 24.45 -1.78 4.69
C GLU A 101 23.73 -0.43 4.76
N VAL A 102 22.41 -0.48 4.91
CA VAL A 102 21.51 0.67 5.04
C VAL A 102 20.62 0.53 6.26
N ALA A 103 20.19 1.65 6.83
CA ALA A 103 19.33 1.65 8.02
C ALA A 103 17.92 1.11 7.76
N HIS A 104 17.45 1.18 6.50
CA HIS A 104 16.12 0.69 6.11
C HIS A 104 16.23 -0.19 4.86
N PRO A 105 15.62 -1.39 4.83
CA PRO A 105 15.79 -2.33 3.73
C PRO A 105 15.27 -1.82 2.37
N ASN A 106 14.26 -0.95 2.37
CA ASN A 106 13.68 -0.40 1.14
C ASN A 106 14.23 1.00 0.85
N THR A 107 15.55 1.11 0.72
CA THR A 107 16.26 2.37 0.46
C THR A 107 16.64 2.49 -1.01
N VAL A 108 16.51 3.71 -1.55
CA VAL A 108 17.00 4.07 -2.89
C VAL A 108 17.64 5.46 -2.87
N ASP A 109 18.78 5.60 -3.58
CA ASP A 109 19.33 6.88 -3.97
C ASP A 109 18.89 7.19 -5.40
N ILE A 110 18.34 8.39 -5.59
CA ILE A 110 17.84 8.88 -6.88
C ILE A 110 18.67 10.11 -7.24
N ARG A 111 19.37 10.06 -8.39
CA ARG A 111 20.08 11.19 -8.95
C ARG A 111 19.44 11.60 -10.27
N CYS A 112 19.00 12.85 -10.34
CA CYS A 112 18.44 13.47 -11.55
C CYS A 112 19.43 14.47 -12.12
N GLU A 113 19.55 14.52 -13.45
CA GLU A 113 20.41 15.45 -14.19
C GLU A 113 19.61 16.11 -15.33
N SER A 114 19.73 17.44 -15.47
CA SER A 114 19.17 18.19 -16.60
C SER A 114 20.19 18.38 -17.71
N ARG A 115 19.75 18.79 -18.91
CA ARG A 115 20.62 19.17 -20.03
C ARG A 115 21.60 20.29 -19.69
N GLU A 116 21.21 21.16 -18.78
CA GLU A 116 22.00 22.33 -18.37
C GLU A 116 22.98 21.98 -17.24
N GLY A 117 23.08 20.70 -16.85
CA GLY A 117 24.00 20.23 -15.80
C GLY A 117 23.49 20.46 -14.38
N ARG A 118 22.22 20.83 -14.18
CA ARG A 118 21.62 20.89 -12.85
C ARG A 118 21.41 19.47 -12.33
N THR A 119 21.72 19.23 -11.06
CA THR A 119 21.61 17.92 -10.43
C THR A 119 20.74 17.98 -9.18
N LEU A 120 20.11 16.87 -8.85
CA LEU A 120 19.48 16.58 -7.56
C LEU A 120 19.93 15.18 -7.14
N GLU A 121 20.38 15.04 -5.92
CA GLU A 121 20.60 13.75 -5.26
C GLU A 121 19.65 13.62 -4.08
N MET A 122 18.88 12.53 -4.05
CA MET A 122 17.88 12.28 -3.01
C MET A 122 18.01 10.84 -2.53
N ARG A 123 18.08 10.65 -1.20
CA ARG A 123 17.90 9.34 -0.57
C ARG A 123 16.50 9.24 -0.01
N GLY A 124 15.78 8.19 -0.38
CA GLY A 124 14.45 7.91 0.11
C GLY A 124 14.28 6.48 0.60
N VAL A 125 13.27 6.27 1.44
CA VAL A 125 12.88 4.95 1.95
C VAL A 125 11.37 4.75 1.78
N SER A 126 10.98 3.55 1.37
CA SER A 126 9.55 3.15 1.35
C SER A 126 9.22 2.43 2.66
N ILE A 127 8.26 2.96 3.39
CA ILE A 127 7.85 2.47 4.73
C ILE A 127 6.62 1.55 4.72
N GLY A 128 6.21 1.08 3.52
CA GLY A 128 5.04 0.20 3.34
C GLY A 128 3.76 0.97 3.01
N GLY A 129 2.72 0.25 2.54
CA GLY A 129 1.42 0.84 2.19
C GLY A 129 1.46 1.90 1.07
N GLY A 130 2.52 1.94 0.25
CA GLY A 130 2.73 3.01 -0.73
C GLY A 130 3.34 4.29 -0.14
N ALA A 131 3.55 4.36 1.17
CA ALA A 131 4.13 5.53 1.83
C ALA A 131 5.65 5.60 1.63
N ALA A 132 6.16 6.82 1.49
CA ALA A 132 7.54 7.12 1.17
C ALA A 132 8.08 8.26 2.05
N VAL A 133 9.33 8.17 2.45
CA VAL A 133 10.01 9.19 3.26
C VAL A 133 11.32 9.57 2.61
N ILE A 134 11.57 10.88 2.44
CA ILE A 134 12.88 11.38 2.00
C ILE A 134 13.75 11.59 3.22
N ARG A 135 14.94 11.00 3.20
CA ARG A 135 15.91 11.06 4.30
C ARG A 135 17.11 11.97 4.04
N ARG A 136 17.41 12.25 2.77
CA ARG A 136 18.55 13.12 2.41
C ARG A 136 18.31 13.81 1.07
N ILE A 137 18.73 15.07 0.97
CA ILE A 137 18.72 15.85 -0.28
C ILE A 137 20.08 16.54 -0.40
N ASN A 138 20.80 16.30 -1.51
CA ASN A 138 22.10 16.90 -1.82
C ASN A 138 23.10 16.84 -0.63
N GLY A 139 23.18 15.67 0.02
CA GLY A 139 24.06 15.42 1.16
C GLY A 139 23.55 15.93 2.50
N ILE A 140 22.44 16.66 2.56
CA ILE A 140 21.84 17.17 3.80
C ILE A 140 20.73 16.22 4.25
N ASP A 141 20.81 15.73 5.48
CA ASP A 141 19.78 14.90 6.08
C ASP A 141 18.52 15.73 6.32
N VAL A 142 17.37 15.20 5.90
CA VAL A 142 16.04 15.79 6.04
C VAL A 142 15.06 14.71 6.46
N ASP A 143 13.85 15.11 6.87
CA ASP A 143 12.77 14.18 7.15
C ASP A 143 11.48 14.73 6.50
N ILE A 144 11.12 14.15 5.34
CA ILE A 144 9.91 14.53 4.59
C ILE A 144 9.07 13.28 4.43
N THR A 145 7.99 13.20 5.19
CA THR A 145 7.18 11.98 5.30
C THR A 145 6.21 11.78 4.12
N GLY A 146 5.95 12.82 3.34
CA GLY A 146 4.94 12.77 2.29
C GLY A 146 3.49 12.62 2.80
N GLU A 147 3.27 12.61 4.10
CA GLU A 147 1.92 12.55 4.70
C GLU A 147 1.17 13.89 4.52
N ARG A 148 1.93 14.99 4.51
CA ARG A 148 1.40 16.35 4.32
C ARG A 148 2.07 17.04 3.15
N THR A 149 1.42 18.06 2.61
CA THR A 149 2.07 18.94 1.64
C THR A 149 3.28 19.58 2.28
N SER A 150 4.44 19.44 1.67
CA SER A 150 5.71 19.97 2.17
C SER A 150 6.23 21.08 1.29
N VAL A 151 6.52 22.25 1.87
CA VAL A 151 7.27 23.33 1.23
C VAL A 151 8.73 23.14 1.56
N VAL A 152 9.55 22.80 0.57
CA VAL A 152 10.98 22.55 0.70
C VAL A 152 11.74 23.73 0.14
N VAL A 153 12.45 24.45 1.01
CA VAL A 153 13.22 25.66 0.63
C VAL A 153 14.70 25.36 0.78
N HIS A 154 15.45 25.41 -0.32
CA HIS A 154 16.90 25.39 -0.33
C HIS A 154 17.40 26.84 -0.23
N GLN A 155 18.20 27.14 0.79
CA GLN A 155 18.60 28.48 1.14
C GLN A 155 20.02 28.53 1.71
N ARG A 156 20.58 29.75 1.80
CA ARG A 156 21.74 30.03 2.64
C ARG A 156 21.29 30.23 4.08
N ASP A 157 22.08 29.72 5.04
CA ASP A 157 21.79 29.86 6.47
C ASP A 157 22.11 31.32 6.94
N GLU A 158 21.25 32.25 6.53
CA GLU A 158 21.39 33.67 6.85
C GLU A 158 20.22 34.17 7.70
N ARG A 159 20.46 35.33 8.38
CA ARG A 159 19.47 35.93 9.27
C ARG A 159 18.29 36.46 8.46
N GLY A 160 17.08 36.19 8.94
CA GLY A 160 15.84 36.72 8.34
C GLY A 160 15.19 35.77 7.32
N VAL A 161 15.93 34.80 6.74
CA VAL A 161 15.38 33.88 5.73
C VAL A 161 14.21 33.07 6.27
N LEU A 162 14.34 32.48 7.46
CA LEU A 162 13.23 31.73 8.06
C LEU A 162 12.02 32.62 8.38
N ALA A 163 12.25 33.88 8.80
CA ALA A 163 11.17 34.83 9.03
C ALA A 163 10.45 35.21 7.73
N HIS A 164 11.18 35.38 6.63
CA HIS A 164 10.60 35.59 5.30
C HIS A 164 9.74 34.40 4.88
N ILE A 165 10.25 33.17 4.98
CA ILE A 165 9.53 31.95 4.63
C ILE A 165 8.21 31.84 5.42
N ALA A 166 8.27 31.98 6.74
CA ALA A 166 7.10 31.91 7.60
C ALA A 166 6.10 33.07 7.30
N GLY A 167 6.62 34.26 7.03
CA GLY A 167 5.82 35.44 6.68
C GLY A 167 5.07 35.28 5.35
N VAL A 168 5.69 34.68 4.34
CA VAL A 168 5.05 34.36 3.05
C VAL A 168 3.90 33.39 3.25
N LEU A 169 4.13 32.27 3.96
CA LEU A 169 3.07 31.28 4.20
C LEU A 169 1.91 31.87 5.01
N ALA A 170 2.22 32.61 6.07
CA ALA A 170 1.19 33.31 6.86
C ALA A 170 0.40 34.33 6.03
N GLY A 171 1.09 35.09 5.15
CA GLY A 171 0.45 36.04 4.24
C GLY A 171 -0.48 35.38 3.21
N CYS A 172 -0.22 34.12 2.87
CA CYS A 172 -1.07 33.29 2.01
C CYS A 172 -2.18 32.54 2.80
N GLY A 173 -2.28 32.72 4.11
CA GLY A 173 -3.27 32.03 4.95
C GLY A 173 -2.95 30.54 5.18
N ILE A 174 -1.71 30.12 4.97
CA ILE A 174 -1.29 28.72 5.10
C ILE A 174 -0.77 28.50 6.52
N ASN A 175 -1.37 27.53 7.24
CA ASN A 175 -0.89 27.10 8.54
C ASN A 175 0.26 26.09 8.40
N ILE A 176 1.29 26.28 9.24
CA ILE A 176 2.45 25.38 9.31
C ILE A 176 2.21 24.39 10.44
N ALA A 177 2.09 23.09 10.09
CA ALA A 177 1.92 22.00 11.03
C ALA A 177 3.24 21.57 11.66
N ASN A 178 4.32 21.57 10.85
CA ASN A 178 5.67 21.18 11.29
C ASN A 178 6.71 22.02 10.54
N ALA A 179 7.82 22.34 11.21
CA ALA A 179 8.91 23.13 10.63
C ALA A 179 10.26 22.57 11.07
N ASN A 180 11.05 22.14 10.11
CA ASN A 180 12.40 21.63 10.36
C ASN A 180 13.42 22.41 9.51
N LEU A 181 14.54 22.81 10.14
CA LEU A 181 15.66 23.44 9.44
C LEU A 181 16.91 22.57 9.58
N HIS A 182 17.41 22.13 8.45
CA HIS A 182 18.58 21.29 8.32
C HIS A 182 19.70 22.08 7.61
N ARG A 183 20.92 22.08 8.15
CA ARG A 183 22.05 22.81 7.58
C ARG A 183 23.33 22.00 7.62
N THR A 184 24.19 22.20 6.64
CA THR A 184 25.53 21.59 6.59
C THR A 184 26.47 22.21 7.60
N ALA A 185 26.46 23.55 7.68
CA ALA A 185 27.31 24.37 8.55
C ALA A 185 26.66 25.73 8.76
N LYS A 186 27.15 26.46 9.76
CA LYS A 186 26.76 27.86 9.97
C LYS A 186 27.13 28.71 8.74
N ARG A 187 26.14 29.44 8.19
CA ARG A 187 26.24 30.21 6.95
C ARG A 187 26.48 29.36 5.68
N GLY A 188 26.28 28.05 5.75
CA GLY A 188 26.32 27.15 4.62
C GLY A 188 24.93 26.98 3.98
N ASP A 189 24.84 25.96 3.16
CA ASP A 189 23.55 25.56 2.58
C ASP A 189 22.65 24.96 3.66
N ALA A 190 21.37 25.26 3.56
CA ALA A 190 20.33 24.76 4.45
C ALA A 190 19.05 24.39 3.67
N TYR A 191 18.33 23.42 4.20
CA TYR A 191 16.96 23.12 3.79
C TYR A 191 16.00 23.44 4.93
N THR A 192 15.00 24.28 4.66
CA THR A 192 13.83 24.43 5.52
C THR A 192 12.70 23.60 4.91
N VAL A 193 12.20 22.65 5.69
CA VAL A 193 11.06 21.80 5.34
C VAL A 193 9.89 22.23 6.22
N LEU A 194 8.81 22.65 5.61
CA LEU A 194 7.60 23.09 6.27
C LEU A 194 6.45 22.21 5.80
N GLU A 195 5.85 21.45 6.71
CA GLU A 195 4.63 20.68 6.43
C GLU A 195 3.42 21.56 6.73
N THR A 196 2.44 21.54 5.83
CA THR A 196 1.26 22.41 5.90
C THR A 196 -0.03 21.61 6.02
N ASP A 197 -1.03 22.18 6.71
CA ASP A 197 -2.33 21.53 6.89
C ASP A 197 -3.21 21.58 5.64
N SER A 198 -2.84 22.41 4.66
CA SER A 198 -3.58 22.58 3.41
C SER A 198 -2.68 22.49 2.19
N ALA A 199 -3.28 22.28 1.02
CA ALA A 199 -2.58 22.37 -0.25
C ALA A 199 -1.96 23.76 -0.45
N VAL A 200 -0.78 23.81 -1.04
CA VAL A 200 -0.03 25.05 -1.30
C VAL A 200 -0.07 25.36 -2.78
N ASP A 201 -0.56 26.55 -3.12
CA ASP A 201 -0.60 27.03 -4.50
C ASP A 201 0.80 27.28 -5.08
N ALA A 202 0.96 27.08 -6.39
CA ALA A 202 2.24 27.27 -7.08
C ALA A 202 2.78 28.71 -6.99
N SER A 203 1.91 29.71 -6.82
CA SER A 203 2.29 31.13 -6.66
C SER A 203 3.11 31.40 -5.40
N VAL A 204 2.96 30.57 -4.35
CA VAL A 204 3.74 30.68 -3.11
C VAL A 204 5.24 30.54 -3.41
N ARG A 205 5.61 29.72 -4.40
CA ARG A 205 6.99 29.58 -4.81
C ARG A 205 7.61 30.89 -5.28
N GLU A 206 6.89 31.69 -6.07
CA GLU A 206 7.38 32.97 -6.60
C GLU A 206 7.64 33.96 -5.44
N LEU A 207 6.71 34.02 -4.48
CA LEU A 207 6.85 34.87 -3.29
C LEU A 207 8.03 34.44 -2.43
N LEU A 208 8.26 33.15 -2.27
CA LEU A 208 9.44 32.63 -1.54
C LEU A 208 10.74 33.02 -2.25
N MET A 209 10.79 32.92 -3.57
CA MET A 209 11.98 33.22 -4.37
C MET A 209 12.35 34.72 -4.40
N ASP A 210 11.51 35.62 -3.89
CA ASP A 210 11.78 37.07 -3.80
C ASP A 210 12.79 37.42 -2.67
N HIS A 211 13.48 36.44 -2.12
CA HIS A 211 14.54 36.65 -1.15
C HIS A 211 15.90 36.23 -1.72
N PRO A 212 16.95 37.08 -1.65
CA PRO A 212 18.24 36.84 -2.33
C PRO A 212 19.01 35.60 -1.82
N ASP A 213 18.76 35.17 -0.59
CA ASP A 213 19.40 34.01 0.01
C ASP A 213 18.58 32.72 -0.18
N ILE A 214 17.43 32.76 -0.84
CA ILE A 214 16.69 31.57 -1.24
C ILE A 214 17.17 31.12 -2.62
N ILE A 215 17.78 29.92 -2.65
CA ILE A 215 18.35 29.31 -3.86
C ILE A 215 17.27 28.64 -4.69
N ASN A 216 16.36 27.94 -4.02
CA ASN A 216 15.24 27.24 -4.65
C ASN A 216 14.11 26.99 -3.66
N ALA A 217 12.87 26.96 -4.15
CA ALA A 217 11.72 26.53 -3.38
C ALA A 217 10.87 25.53 -4.20
N ARG A 218 10.36 24.52 -3.56
CA ARG A 218 9.51 23.49 -4.17
C ARG A 218 8.36 23.12 -3.24
N VAL A 219 7.22 22.86 -3.84
CA VAL A 219 6.08 22.25 -3.16
C VAL A 219 6.06 20.78 -3.52
N VAL A 220 6.09 19.92 -2.53
CA VAL A 220 5.91 18.47 -2.65
C VAL A 220 4.54 18.17 -2.07
N PRO A 221 3.52 17.93 -2.90
CA PRO A 221 2.19 17.56 -2.41
C PRO A 221 2.25 16.26 -1.63
N ALA A 222 1.33 16.09 -0.70
CA ALA A 222 1.15 14.84 0.01
C ALA A 222 1.08 13.67 -0.98
N THR A 223 1.78 12.59 -0.67
CA THR A 223 1.77 11.35 -1.47
C THR A 223 0.74 10.36 -0.96
N CYS A 224 0.41 10.46 0.33
CA CYS A 224 -0.69 9.75 0.95
C CYS A 224 -1.92 10.66 0.95
N ALA A 225 -3.09 10.12 0.63
CA ALA A 225 -4.34 10.85 0.62
C ALA A 225 -4.84 11.08 2.06
N GLY A 226 -4.18 11.97 2.77
CA GLY A 226 -4.47 12.29 4.16
C GLY A 226 -4.45 13.78 4.42
N ASP A 227 -5.23 14.57 3.65
CA ASP A 227 -5.50 16.00 3.96
C ASP A 227 -6.61 16.14 5.03
N GLY A 228 -6.70 15.21 5.98
CA GLY A 228 -7.74 15.21 6.99
C GLY A 228 -7.21 15.52 8.39
N GLU A 229 -7.99 16.29 9.17
CA GLU A 229 -7.84 16.35 10.62
C GLU A 229 -7.72 14.92 11.19
N GLU A 230 -6.83 14.72 12.16
CA GLU A 230 -6.79 13.49 12.94
C GLU A 230 -8.20 13.16 13.43
N VAL A 231 -8.79 12.13 12.88
CA VAL A 231 -10.01 11.57 13.44
C VAL A 231 -9.57 10.65 14.57
N PRO A 232 -9.74 11.08 15.84
CA PRO A 232 -9.32 10.25 16.94
C PRO A 232 -10.20 9.00 16.97
N MET A 233 -9.58 7.87 16.63
CA MET A 233 -10.22 6.58 16.83
C MET A 233 -10.02 6.16 18.28
N PRO A 234 -10.96 5.51 18.97
CA PRO A 234 -10.84 5.04 20.33
C PRO A 234 -9.68 4.09 20.53
N GLU A 235 -9.19 4.05 21.77
CA GLU A 235 -8.08 3.20 22.14
C GLU A 235 -8.47 1.72 22.20
N ASP A 236 -9.74 1.45 22.50
CA ASP A 236 -10.30 0.10 22.63
C ASP A 236 -11.23 -0.25 21.46
N ALA A 237 -10.88 -1.28 20.69
CA ALA A 237 -11.63 -1.74 19.55
C ALA A 237 -13.03 -2.23 19.93
N GLU A 238 -13.15 -3.00 21.02
CA GLU A 238 -14.43 -3.57 21.45
C GLU A 238 -15.41 -2.48 21.88
N GLU A 239 -14.94 -1.50 22.66
CA GLU A 239 -15.77 -0.38 23.11
C GLU A 239 -16.28 0.44 21.93
N ARG A 240 -15.49 0.55 20.87
CA ARG A 240 -15.85 1.38 19.72
C ARG A 240 -16.74 0.71 18.72
N PHE A 241 -16.45 -0.54 18.40
CA PHE A 241 -17.38 -1.30 17.59
C PHE A 241 -18.76 -1.40 18.25
N ALA A 242 -18.83 -1.50 19.57
CA ALA A 242 -20.09 -1.48 20.29
C ALA A 242 -20.86 -0.16 20.15
N ARG A 243 -20.19 0.97 19.92
CA ARG A 243 -20.82 2.29 19.70
C ARG A 243 -21.18 2.56 18.26
N TRP A 244 -20.60 1.85 17.30
CA TRP A 244 -20.81 2.08 15.89
C TRP A 244 -21.88 1.15 15.34
N ASP A 245 -22.85 1.70 14.63
CA ASP A 245 -23.80 0.90 13.86
C ASP A 245 -23.18 0.49 12.52
N TYR A 246 -22.33 -0.53 12.58
CA TYR A 246 -21.65 -1.04 11.39
C TYR A 246 -22.55 -1.83 10.45
N ALA A 247 -23.75 -2.19 10.88
CA ALA A 247 -24.70 -2.83 9.97
C ALA A 247 -25.04 -1.92 8.77
N SER A 248 -24.97 -0.58 8.99
CA SER A 248 -25.16 0.43 7.93
C SER A 248 -23.84 1.03 7.40
N GLY A 249 -22.72 0.88 8.11
CA GLY A 249 -21.48 1.56 7.79
C GLY A 249 -21.49 3.08 8.00
N GLU A 250 -22.60 3.64 8.49
CA GLU A 250 -22.84 5.09 8.55
C GLU A 250 -21.84 5.85 9.41
N GLU A 251 -21.46 5.32 10.58
CA GLU A 251 -20.51 6.03 11.45
C GLU A 251 -19.10 6.05 10.88
N LEU A 252 -18.67 4.95 10.22
CA LEU A 252 -17.39 4.94 9.54
C LEU A 252 -17.41 5.87 8.33
N LEU A 253 -18.53 5.92 7.59
CA LEU A 253 -18.73 6.88 6.52
C LEU A 253 -18.61 8.33 7.03
N ALA A 254 -19.23 8.63 8.18
CA ALA A 254 -19.14 9.94 8.83
C ALA A 254 -17.71 10.28 9.29
N LEU A 255 -16.95 9.29 9.77
CA LEU A 255 -15.52 9.46 10.10
C LEU A 255 -14.67 9.71 8.86
N CYS A 256 -14.93 8.99 7.78
CA CYS A 256 -14.25 9.19 6.52
C CYS A 256 -14.65 10.51 5.84
N ALA A 257 -15.90 10.98 6.02
CA ALA A 257 -16.39 12.25 5.47
C ALA A 257 -15.65 13.47 6.07
N LYS A 258 -15.11 13.36 7.28
CA LYS A 258 -14.22 14.39 7.84
C LYS A 258 -12.87 14.48 7.10
N GLN A 259 -12.48 13.43 6.38
CA GLN A 259 -11.26 13.38 5.55
C GLN A 259 -11.52 13.79 4.09
N GLY A 260 -12.76 14.13 3.73
CA GLY A 260 -13.17 14.52 2.40
C GLY A 260 -14.69 14.78 2.35
N THR A 261 -15.23 15.22 1.21
CA THR A 261 -16.69 15.33 1.03
C THR A 261 -17.31 13.93 0.88
N GLU A 262 -18.53 13.72 1.36
CA GLU A 262 -19.27 12.45 1.20
C GLU A 262 -19.30 11.98 -0.27
N ALA A 263 -19.53 12.89 -1.20
CA ALA A 263 -19.46 12.62 -2.64
C ALA A 263 -18.10 12.08 -3.10
N GLY A 264 -17.00 12.54 -2.48
CA GLY A 264 -15.66 12.06 -2.77
C GLY A 264 -15.41 10.62 -2.27
N ILE A 265 -16.02 10.23 -1.17
CA ILE A 265 -15.91 8.87 -0.62
C ILE A 265 -16.69 7.88 -1.49
N ASP A 266 -17.93 8.18 -1.84
CA ASP A 266 -18.75 7.33 -2.71
C ASP A 266 -18.08 7.09 -4.06
N ALA A 267 -17.58 8.15 -4.69
CA ALA A 267 -16.85 8.04 -5.95
C ALA A 267 -15.57 7.18 -5.81
N TYR A 268 -14.87 7.28 -4.68
CA TYR A 268 -13.72 6.45 -4.40
C TYR A 268 -14.10 4.98 -4.23
N LEU A 269 -15.16 4.68 -3.45
CA LEU A 269 -15.63 3.31 -3.24
C LEU A 269 -16.13 2.68 -4.53
N ASP A 270 -16.79 3.45 -5.40
CA ASP A 270 -17.19 3.00 -6.73
C ASP A 270 -15.98 2.62 -7.58
N ARG A 271 -14.95 3.46 -7.57
CA ARG A 271 -13.70 3.17 -8.26
C ARG A 271 -13.01 1.94 -7.69
N VAL A 272 -13.01 1.77 -6.37
CA VAL A 272 -12.49 0.57 -5.69
C VAL A 272 -13.23 -0.69 -6.18
N LEU A 273 -14.56 -0.68 -6.17
CA LEU A 273 -15.38 -1.82 -6.63
C LEU A 273 -15.20 -2.12 -8.11
N GLU A 274 -15.08 -1.10 -8.94
CA GLU A 274 -14.77 -1.25 -10.37
C GLU A 274 -13.43 -1.96 -10.58
N VAL A 275 -12.38 -1.48 -9.91
CA VAL A 275 -11.02 -2.05 -10.04
C VAL A 275 -10.99 -3.48 -9.48
N MET A 276 -11.58 -3.72 -8.30
CA MET A 276 -11.71 -5.06 -7.74
C MET A 276 -12.43 -6.02 -8.71
N GLY A 277 -13.54 -5.56 -9.29
CA GLY A 277 -14.30 -6.33 -10.28
C GLY A 277 -13.48 -6.69 -11.51
N ASN A 278 -12.79 -5.72 -12.09
CA ASN A 278 -11.93 -5.91 -13.26
C ASN A 278 -10.77 -6.86 -12.94
N ALA A 279 -10.07 -6.65 -11.82
CA ALA A 279 -8.95 -7.49 -11.40
C ALA A 279 -9.34 -8.96 -11.16
N ALA A 280 -10.55 -9.19 -10.64
CA ALA A 280 -11.05 -10.53 -10.34
C ALA A 280 -11.69 -11.25 -11.56
N THR A 281 -12.05 -10.56 -12.62
CA THR A 281 -12.80 -11.16 -13.74
C THR A 281 -12.01 -11.23 -15.04
N GLU A 282 -11.13 -10.27 -15.33
CA GLU A 282 -10.38 -10.23 -16.58
C GLU A 282 -9.52 -11.48 -16.80
N PRO A 283 -8.76 -12.01 -15.81
CA PRO A 283 -7.97 -13.23 -16.00
C PRO A 283 -8.80 -14.48 -16.29
N LEU A 284 -10.08 -14.49 -15.93
CA LEU A 284 -10.97 -15.62 -16.22
C LEU A 284 -11.21 -15.79 -17.72
N GLY A 285 -11.26 -14.69 -18.46
CA GLY A 285 -11.46 -14.68 -19.91
C GLY A 285 -10.15 -14.57 -20.71
N ASN A 286 -9.12 -14.00 -20.11
CA ASN A 286 -7.84 -13.73 -20.77
C ASN A 286 -6.66 -14.06 -19.83
N PRO A 287 -6.41 -15.34 -19.53
CA PRO A 287 -5.32 -15.75 -18.68
C PRO A 287 -3.98 -15.41 -19.33
N GLN A 288 -3.10 -14.74 -18.57
CA GLN A 288 -1.76 -14.37 -19.00
C GLN A 288 -0.74 -14.80 -17.92
N PRO A 289 0.49 -15.14 -18.29
CA PRO A 289 1.53 -15.44 -17.30
C PRO A 289 1.87 -14.19 -16.49
N SER A 290 2.23 -14.40 -15.23
CA SER A 290 2.82 -13.37 -14.36
C SER A 290 4.23 -12.99 -14.81
N VAL A 291 4.78 -11.92 -14.23
CA VAL A 291 6.16 -11.46 -14.52
C VAL A 291 7.19 -12.54 -14.21
N GLY A 292 7.03 -13.27 -13.09
CA GLY A 292 7.89 -14.40 -12.75
C GLY A 292 7.55 -15.70 -13.48
N GLY A 293 6.40 -15.79 -14.11
CA GLY A 293 5.95 -16.98 -14.83
C GLY A 293 5.50 -18.15 -13.95
N LEU A 294 5.35 -17.95 -12.63
CA LEU A 294 4.96 -19.02 -11.68
C LEU A 294 3.45 -19.22 -11.61
N ILE A 295 2.67 -18.21 -11.98
CA ILE A 295 1.21 -18.24 -11.99
C ILE A 295 0.68 -17.70 -13.33
N GLY A 296 -0.58 -18.08 -13.65
CA GLY A 296 -1.29 -17.60 -14.85
C GLY A 296 -2.26 -18.67 -15.37
N GLY A 297 -3.56 -18.42 -15.18
CA GLY A 297 -4.65 -19.31 -15.62
C GLY A 297 -5.19 -20.27 -14.56
N GLU A 298 -4.73 -20.20 -13.30
CA GLU A 298 -5.25 -21.01 -12.18
C GLU A 298 -6.71 -20.68 -11.89
N ALA A 299 -7.09 -19.41 -11.95
CA ALA A 299 -8.46 -18.97 -11.76
C ALA A 299 -9.41 -19.52 -12.85
N ALA A 300 -8.96 -19.51 -14.11
CA ALA A 300 -9.71 -20.10 -15.23
C ALA A 300 -9.83 -21.63 -15.09
N LYS A 301 -8.78 -22.31 -14.62
CA LYS A 301 -8.81 -23.76 -14.34
C LYS A 301 -9.81 -24.09 -13.22
N LEU A 302 -9.79 -23.29 -12.12
CA LEU A 302 -10.75 -23.49 -11.03
C LEU A 302 -12.18 -23.25 -11.52
N ARG A 303 -12.43 -22.22 -12.34
CA ARG A 303 -13.74 -21.99 -12.95
C ARG A 303 -14.22 -23.20 -13.74
N ALA A 304 -13.41 -23.70 -14.63
CA ALA A 304 -13.75 -24.87 -15.45
C ALA A 304 -14.06 -26.10 -14.59
N ALA A 305 -13.29 -26.32 -13.51
CA ALA A 305 -13.54 -27.42 -12.58
C ALA A 305 -14.86 -27.27 -11.78
N LEU A 306 -15.28 -26.04 -11.48
CA LEU A 306 -16.57 -25.77 -10.82
C LEU A 306 -17.77 -25.94 -11.75
N GLU A 307 -17.54 -25.80 -13.05
CA GLU A 307 -18.53 -26.06 -14.10
C GLU A 307 -18.64 -27.56 -14.49
N ASP A 308 -17.71 -28.41 -13.99
CA ASP A 308 -17.72 -29.85 -14.22
C ASP A 308 -19.05 -30.48 -13.73
N ALA A 309 -19.59 -31.36 -14.54
CA ALA A 309 -20.86 -32.04 -14.26
C ALA A 309 -20.77 -33.06 -13.10
N ASP A 310 -19.55 -33.54 -12.74
CA ASP A 310 -19.38 -34.50 -11.65
C ASP A 310 -19.42 -33.83 -10.28
N PRO A 311 -20.48 -34.02 -9.47
CA PRO A 311 -20.59 -33.40 -8.14
C PRO A 311 -19.48 -33.83 -7.17
N ARG A 312 -18.82 -34.97 -7.41
CA ARG A 312 -17.73 -35.48 -6.55
C ARG A 312 -16.49 -34.61 -6.63
N HIS A 313 -16.32 -33.78 -7.66
CA HIS A 313 -15.23 -32.84 -7.82
C HIS A 313 -15.47 -31.51 -7.09
N ARG A 314 -16.68 -31.30 -6.53
CA ARG A 314 -17.07 -30.09 -5.82
C ARG A 314 -17.02 -30.32 -4.30
N LEU A 315 -15.89 -30.04 -3.69
CA LEU A 315 -15.68 -30.28 -2.26
C LEU A 315 -16.10 -29.09 -1.38
N VAL A 316 -16.31 -27.90 -1.98
CA VAL A 316 -16.68 -26.68 -1.26
C VAL A 316 -17.97 -26.08 -1.82
N ASP A 317 -18.66 -25.32 -0.96
CA ASP A 317 -19.86 -24.57 -1.33
C ASP A 317 -19.57 -23.58 -2.47
N PRO A 318 -20.50 -23.32 -3.39
CA PRO A 318 -20.32 -22.39 -4.51
C PRO A 318 -19.83 -21.00 -4.07
N LEU A 319 -20.29 -20.49 -2.93
CA LEU A 319 -19.86 -19.20 -2.40
C LEU A 319 -18.34 -19.18 -2.11
N ALA A 320 -17.85 -20.16 -1.35
CA ALA A 320 -16.42 -20.26 -1.03
C ALA A 320 -15.57 -20.55 -2.27
N ALA A 321 -16.08 -21.39 -3.18
CA ALA A 321 -15.41 -21.71 -4.44
C ALA A 321 -15.26 -20.47 -5.34
N ARG A 322 -16.32 -19.66 -5.43
CA ARG A 322 -16.32 -18.40 -6.18
C ARG A 322 -15.35 -17.38 -5.58
N ALA A 323 -15.31 -17.26 -4.25
CA ALA A 323 -14.37 -16.38 -3.58
C ALA A 323 -12.92 -16.79 -3.83
N ALA A 324 -12.61 -18.09 -3.74
CA ALA A 324 -11.28 -18.60 -4.07
C ALA A 324 -10.91 -18.31 -5.54
N GLN A 325 -11.83 -18.48 -6.47
CA GLN A 325 -11.64 -18.17 -7.88
C GLN A 325 -11.31 -16.70 -8.11
N TYR A 326 -12.07 -15.78 -7.51
CA TYR A 326 -11.81 -14.33 -7.63
C TYR A 326 -10.51 -13.91 -6.96
N ALA A 327 -10.18 -14.51 -5.81
CA ALA A 327 -8.91 -14.26 -5.15
C ALA A 327 -7.71 -14.72 -6.00
N LEU A 328 -7.77 -15.90 -6.64
CA LEU A 328 -6.76 -16.35 -7.59
C LEU A 328 -6.61 -15.38 -8.77
N ALA A 329 -7.74 -14.98 -9.38
CA ALA A 329 -7.74 -14.06 -10.53
C ALA A 329 -7.14 -12.70 -10.18
N THR A 330 -7.49 -12.14 -9.03
CA THR A 330 -6.91 -10.86 -8.57
C THR A 330 -5.39 -10.95 -8.43
N LEU A 331 -4.87 -12.06 -7.91
CA LEU A 331 -3.43 -12.26 -7.80
C LEU A 331 -2.75 -12.54 -9.16
N GLU A 332 -3.45 -13.11 -10.14
CA GLU A 332 -2.97 -13.17 -11.52
C GLU A 332 -2.85 -11.77 -12.14
N THR A 333 -3.84 -10.91 -11.91
CA THR A 333 -3.77 -9.49 -12.33
C THR A 333 -2.61 -8.78 -11.64
N ASN A 334 -2.45 -8.98 -10.35
CA ASN A 334 -1.36 -8.42 -9.56
C ASN A 334 0.02 -8.87 -10.09
N GLY A 335 0.23 -10.19 -10.25
CA GLY A 335 1.49 -10.78 -10.67
C GLY A 335 1.94 -10.41 -12.09
N ARG A 336 1.02 -9.97 -12.95
CA ARG A 336 1.34 -9.47 -14.31
C ARG A 336 1.45 -7.95 -14.41
N MET A 337 1.58 -7.24 -13.30
CA MET A 337 1.61 -5.76 -13.25
C MET A 337 0.30 -5.11 -13.72
N GLY A 338 -0.84 -5.72 -13.44
CA GLY A 338 -2.15 -5.11 -13.65
C GLY A 338 -2.56 -4.20 -12.49
N VAL A 339 -3.69 -3.49 -12.67
CA VAL A 339 -4.23 -2.57 -11.66
C VAL A 339 -5.05 -3.36 -10.64
N ILE A 340 -4.74 -3.17 -9.36
CA ILE A 340 -5.42 -3.77 -8.22
C ILE A 340 -5.71 -2.72 -7.14
N VAL A 341 -6.52 -3.10 -6.15
CA VAL A 341 -6.66 -2.35 -4.90
C VAL A 341 -5.91 -3.10 -3.80
N ALA A 342 -4.93 -2.48 -3.19
CA ALA A 342 -4.30 -3.05 -2.01
C ALA A 342 -5.30 -3.10 -0.84
N THR A 343 -5.44 -4.24 -0.14
CA THR A 343 -6.39 -4.43 0.97
C THR A 343 -5.85 -5.45 1.98
N PRO A 344 -5.18 -5.05 3.06
CA PRO A 344 -4.52 -3.76 3.25
C PRO A 344 -3.20 -3.64 2.48
N THR A 345 -2.70 -4.71 1.85
CA THR A 345 -1.48 -4.73 1.04
C THR A 345 -1.73 -5.31 -0.35
N ALA A 346 -0.82 -5.08 -1.29
CA ALA A 346 -0.89 -5.69 -2.62
C ALA A 346 -0.78 -7.22 -2.56
N GLY A 347 0.00 -7.77 -1.62
CA GLY A 347 0.18 -9.21 -1.43
C GLY A 347 -1.09 -9.93 -0.94
N SER A 348 -2.03 -9.22 -0.36
CA SER A 348 -3.31 -9.74 0.13
C SER A 348 -4.53 -9.25 -0.66
N ALA A 349 -4.30 -8.54 -1.77
CA ALA A 349 -5.32 -7.83 -2.55
C ALA A 349 -6.46 -8.71 -3.11
N GLY A 350 -6.30 -10.03 -3.10
CA GLY A 350 -7.31 -10.95 -3.60
C GLY A 350 -8.38 -11.35 -2.59
N VAL A 351 -8.11 -11.22 -1.28
CA VAL A 351 -8.99 -11.77 -0.24
C VAL A 351 -10.32 -11.02 -0.16
N LEU A 352 -10.26 -9.71 0.07
CA LEU A 352 -11.48 -8.89 0.22
C LEU A 352 -12.34 -8.88 -1.05
N PRO A 353 -11.81 -8.60 -2.25
CA PRO A 353 -12.63 -8.68 -3.47
C PRO A 353 -13.16 -10.08 -3.72
N GLY A 354 -12.38 -11.13 -3.40
CA GLY A 354 -12.86 -12.52 -3.51
C GLY A 354 -14.14 -12.74 -2.71
N VAL A 355 -14.18 -12.31 -1.45
CA VAL A 355 -15.35 -12.44 -0.57
C VAL A 355 -16.51 -11.56 -1.03
N LEU A 356 -16.28 -10.27 -1.29
CA LEU A 356 -17.34 -9.32 -1.64
C LEU A 356 -18.00 -9.66 -2.97
N LEU A 357 -17.22 -9.97 -4.01
CA LEU A 357 -17.76 -10.30 -5.33
C LEU A 357 -18.47 -11.65 -5.33
N ALA A 358 -18.01 -12.63 -4.54
CA ALA A 358 -18.72 -13.88 -4.36
C ALA A 358 -20.07 -13.66 -3.66
N LEU A 359 -20.14 -12.81 -2.64
CA LEU A 359 -21.39 -12.42 -1.98
C LEU A 359 -22.35 -11.73 -2.96
N ARG A 360 -21.85 -10.82 -3.78
CA ARG A 360 -22.65 -10.20 -4.86
C ARG A 360 -23.26 -11.26 -5.78
N ASP A 361 -22.45 -12.16 -6.32
CA ASP A 361 -22.86 -13.06 -7.40
C ASP A 361 -23.66 -14.27 -6.89
N GLU A 362 -23.34 -14.79 -5.70
CA GLU A 362 -23.98 -15.99 -5.15
C GLU A 362 -25.14 -15.68 -4.15
N ARG A 363 -25.19 -14.45 -3.61
CA ARG A 363 -26.20 -14.04 -2.63
C ARG A 363 -27.00 -12.80 -3.03
N GLY A 364 -26.63 -12.13 -4.12
CA GLY A 364 -27.39 -11.01 -4.69
C GLY A 364 -27.24 -9.69 -3.92
N PHE A 365 -26.15 -9.49 -3.17
CA PHE A 365 -25.89 -8.21 -2.52
C PHE A 365 -25.74 -7.09 -3.53
N SER A 366 -26.37 -5.95 -3.24
CA SER A 366 -26.34 -4.77 -4.10
C SER A 366 -24.99 -4.04 -4.03
N HIS A 367 -24.76 -3.14 -4.98
CA HIS A 367 -23.58 -2.29 -5.03
C HIS A 367 -23.42 -1.45 -3.76
N ASP A 368 -24.51 -0.84 -3.28
CA ASP A 368 -24.50 -0.04 -2.05
C ASP A 368 -24.15 -0.88 -0.81
N GLN A 369 -24.71 -2.09 -0.71
CA GLN A 369 -24.34 -3.02 0.36
C GLN A 369 -22.84 -3.39 0.29
N LEU A 370 -22.27 -3.56 -0.91
CA LEU A 370 -20.83 -3.82 -1.03
C LEU A 370 -19.99 -2.63 -0.55
N ARG A 371 -20.43 -1.38 -0.76
CA ARG A 371 -19.76 -0.19 -0.17
C ARG A 371 -19.76 -0.26 1.35
N GLU A 372 -20.89 -0.59 1.99
CA GLU A 372 -20.99 -0.80 3.43
C GLU A 372 -20.04 -1.89 3.93
N GLY A 373 -19.98 -3.01 3.20
CA GLY A 373 -19.02 -4.09 3.47
C GLY A 373 -17.56 -3.62 3.41
N ILE A 374 -17.19 -2.77 2.43
CA ILE A 374 -15.85 -2.18 2.32
C ILE A 374 -15.57 -1.27 3.51
N LEU A 375 -16.54 -0.44 3.93
CA LEU A 375 -16.37 0.45 5.08
C LEU A 375 -16.18 -0.34 6.38
N THR A 376 -16.94 -1.42 6.59
CA THR A 376 -16.73 -2.33 7.72
C THR A 376 -15.33 -2.97 7.69
N ALA A 377 -14.91 -3.45 6.51
CA ALA A 377 -13.55 -3.98 6.33
C ALA A 377 -12.48 -2.93 6.65
N ALA A 378 -12.68 -1.69 6.20
CA ALA A 378 -11.77 -0.57 6.47
C ALA A 378 -11.65 -0.25 7.96
N GLY A 379 -12.76 -0.25 8.70
CA GLY A 379 -12.77 -0.05 10.15
C GLY A 379 -11.94 -1.10 10.88
N LEU A 380 -12.15 -2.38 10.56
CA LEU A 380 -11.37 -3.46 11.17
C LEU A 380 -9.89 -3.37 10.78
N GLY A 381 -9.60 -3.13 9.50
CA GLY A 381 -8.24 -2.96 9.01
C GLY A 381 -7.51 -1.79 9.65
N TYR A 382 -8.22 -0.68 9.91
CA TYR A 382 -7.69 0.46 10.64
C TYR A 382 -7.27 0.07 12.08
N LEU A 383 -8.12 -0.65 12.80
CA LEU A 383 -7.81 -1.10 14.16
C LEU A 383 -6.57 -2.00 14.19
N ILE A 384 -6.42 -2.89 13.18
CA ILE A 384 -5.22 -3.72 13.04
C ILE A 384 -4.00 -2.86 12.74
N ALA A 385 -4.06 -2.00 11.74
CA ALA A 385 -2.92 -1.18 11.31
C ALA A 385 -2.43 -0.21 12.40
N ARG A 386 -3.34 0.28 13.24
CA ARG A 386 -3.02 1.16 14.35
C ARG A 386 -2.29 0.44 15.49
N ASN A 387 -2.71 -0.77 15.82
CA ASN A 387 -2.27 -1.51 17.00
C ASN A 387 -1.21 -2.57 16.70
N ALA A 388 -0.99 -2.87 15.40
CA ALA A 388 0.00 -3.84 14.91
C ALA A 388 0.52 -3.41 13.54
N SER A 389 1.33 -4.25 12.91
CA SER A 389 1.73 -4.07 11.51
C SER A 389 0.81 -4.85 10.58
N VAL A 390 0.57 -4.31 9.37
CA VAL A 390 -0.05 -5.03 8.25
C VAL A 390 0.99 -5.43 7.18
N SER A 391 2.28 -5.26 7.46
CA SER A 391 3.38 -5.53 6.54
C SER A 391 3.92 -6.95 6.70
N GLY A 392 4.08 -7.68 5.60
CA GLY A 392 4.71 -8.99 5.59
C GLY A 392 6.17 -8.97 6.00
N ALA A 393 6.89 -7.89 5.72
CA ALA A 393 8.28 -7.68 6.11
C ALA A 393 8.46 -7.46 7.62
N GLU A 394 7.42 -7.02 8.32
CA GLU A 394 7.45 -6.81 9.78
C GLU A 394 6.80 -7.97 10.53
N GLY A 395 5.60 -8.37 10.12
CA GLY A 395 4.75 -9.30 10.85
C GLY A 395 4.54 -10.68 10.19
N GLY A 396 5.13 -10.94 9.03
CA GLY A 396 4.84 -12.15 8.26
C GLY A 396 3.52 -12.07 7.50
N CYS A 397 3.17 -13.15 6.80
CA CYS A 397 1.92 -13.20 6.01
C CYS A 397 0.64 -13.18 6.88
N GLN A 398 0.74 -13.49 8.18
CA GLN A 398 -0.36 -13.30 9.14
C GLN A 398 -0.78 -11.83 9.22
N ALA A 399 0.17 -10.89 9.14
CA ALA A 399 -0.08 -9.45 9.13
C ALA A 399 -0.73 -8.97 7.82
N GLU A 400 -0.44 -9.60 6.69
CA GLU A 400 -1.02 -9.26 5.38
C GLU A 400 -2.32 -10.03 5.12
N VAL A 401 -2.19 -11.32 4.80
CA VAL A 401 -3.31 -12.18 4.42
C VAL A 401 -4.24 -12.44 5.60
N GLY A 402 -3.69 -12.55 6.83
CA GLY A 402 -4.49 -12.68 8.05
C GLY A 402 -5.35 -11.44 8.29
N SER A 403 -4.78 -10.24 8.18
CA SER A 403 -5.52 -8.98 8.29
C SER A 403 -6.60 -8.85 7.20
N ALA A 404 -6.27 -9.14 5.95
CA ALA A 404 -7.22 -9.11 4.85
C ALA A 404 -8.40 -10.09 5.05
N ALA A 405 -8.12 -11.29 5.55
CA ALA A 405 -9.16 -12.28 5.84
C ALA A 405 -10.04 -11.86 7.03
N ALA A 406 -9.46 -11.23 8.07
CA ALA A 406 -10.23 -10.66 9.18
C ALA A 406 -11.15 -9.52 8.70
N MET A 407 -10.63 -8.62 7.88
CA MET A 407 -11.39 -7.55 7.22
C MET A 407 -12.55 -8.12 6.40
N ALA A 408 -12.28 -9.13 5.59
CA ALA A 408 -13.29 -9.78 4.75
C ALA A 408 -14.33 -10.56 5.56
N ALA A 409 -13.92 -11.19 6.67
CA ALA A 409 -14.86 -11.88 7.58
C ALA A 409 -15.81 -10.89 8.27
N ALA A 410 -15.30 -9.76 8.74
CA ALA A 410 -16.13 -8.69 9.32
C ALA A 410 -17.12 -8.12 8.29
N ALA A 411 -16.67 -7.86 7.05
CA ALA A 411 -17.54 -7.43 5.97
C ALA A 411 -18.66 -8.44 5.68
N ALA A 412 -18.33 -9.74 5.62
CA ALA A 412 -19.32 -10.79 5.41
C ALA A 412 -20.36 -10.87 6.54
N VAL A 413 -19.93 -10.69 7.80
CA VAL A 413 -20.81 -10.62 8.96
C VAL A 413 -21.76 -9.43 8.86
N ALA A 414 -21.24 -8.23 8.59
CA ALA A 414 -22.04 -7.01 8.46
C ALA A 414 -23.06 -7.12 7.33
N LEU A 415 -22.64 -7.59 6.14
CA LEU A 415 -23.54 -7.83 5.00
C LEU A 415 -24.65 -8.84 5.32
N ALA A 416 -24.36 -9.83 6.16
CA ALA A 416 -25.36 -10.79 6.64
C ALA A 416 -26.27 -10.24 7.76
N GLY A 417 -26.14 -8.96 8.13
CA GLY A 417 -26.91 -8.30 9.21
C GLY A 417 -26.42 -8.63 10.62
N GLY A 418 -25.17 -9.09 10.76
CA GLY A 418 -24.57 -9.33 12.07
C GLY A 418 -24.19 -8.03 12.77
N ALA A 419 -24.28 -8.01 14.10
CA ALA A 419 -23.94 -6.88 14.92
C ALA A 419 -22.39 -6.66 14.99
N PRO A 420 -21.93 -5.46 15.38
CA PRO A 420 -20.50 -5.13 15.43
C PRO A 420 -19.64 -6.08 16.26
N ASP A 421 -20.16 -6.57 17.41
CA ASP A 421 -19.49 -7.58 18.25
C ASP A 421 -19.20 -8.88 17.48
N ARG A 422 -20.08 -9.23 16.53
CA ARG A 422 -19.88 -10.40 15.66
C ARG A 422 -18.85 -10.16 14.58
N CYS A 423 -18.71 -8.92 14.10
CA CYS A 423 -17.63 -8.54 13.19
C CYS A 423 -16.27 -8.69 13.86
N LEU A 424 -16.13 -8.20 15.11
CA LEU A 424 -14.92 -8.38 15.92
C LEU A 424 -14.63 -9.85 16.20
N ALA A 425 -15.67 -10.62 16.60
CA ALA A 425 -15.52 -12.05 16.86
C ALA A 425 -15.03 -12.83 15.62
N ALA A 426 -15.55 -12.50 14.43
CA ALA A 426 -15.10 -13.10 13.19
C ALA A 426 -13.64 -12.73 12.88
N GLY A 427 -13.26 -11.46 13.08
CA GLY A 427 -11.89 -10.99 12.94
C GLY A 427 -10.93 -11.71 13.87
N ALA A 428 -11.26 -11.81 15.17
CA ALA A 428 -10.46 -12.54 16.16
C ALA A 428 -10.28 -14.02 15.79
N ASN A 429 -11.34 -14.66 15.31
CA ASN A 429 -11.30 -16.06 14.87
C ASN A 429 -10.36 -16.28 13.68
N VAL A 430 -10.37 -15.38 12.71
CA VAL A 430 -9.40 -15.39 11.60
C VAL A 430 -7.98 -15.23 12.12
N MET A 431 -7.73 -14.22 12.98
CA MET A 431 -6.39 -13.95 13.54
C MET A 431 -5.83 -15.19 14.25
N MET A 432 -6.61 -15.80 15.14
CA MET A 432 -6.20 -17.03 15.83
C MET A 432 -5.92 -18.18 14.87
N SER A 433 -6.70 -18.30 13.77
CA SER A 433 -6.57 -19.41 12.81
C SER A 433 -5.37 -19.27 11.88
N LEU A 434 -4.89 -18.04 11.60
CA LEU A 434 -3.78 -17.76 10.71
C LEU A 434 -2.52 -17.28 11.44
N LEU A 435 -2.52 -17.36 12.77
CA LEU A 435 -1.39 -16.98 13.62
C LEU A 435 -0.14 -17.79 13.25
N GLY A 436 1.01 -17.10 13.13
CA GLY A 436 2.29 -17.72 12.77
C GLY A 436 2.49 -17.91 11.27
N LEU A 437 1.58 -17.47 10.40
CA LEU A 437 1.76 -17.57 8.96
C LEU A 437 2.90 -16.66 8.49
N VAL A 438 3.99 -17.30 8.03
CA VAL A 438 5.22 -16.62 7.60
C VAL A 438 5.10 -16.01 6.20
N CYS A 439 5.93 -15.00 5.87
CA CYS A 439 6.04 -14.45 4.52
C CYS A 439 7.32 -14.96 3.84
N ASP A 440 7.17 -15.91 2.93
CA ASP A 440 8.25 -16.70 2.34
C ASP A 440 8.09 -16.90 0.81
N PRO A 441 7.93 -15.79 0.03
CA PRO A 441 7.62 -15.86 -1.40
C PRO A 441 8.80 -16.42 -2.21
N VAL A 442 8.51 -17.33 -3.16
CA VAL A 442 9.50 -17.94 -4.06
C VAL A 442 10.11 -16.86 -4.95
N GLY A 443 11.43 -16.76 -4.92
CA GLY A 443 12.16 -15.76 -5.70
C GLY A 443 11.85 -14.31 -5.33
N GLY A 444 11.22 -14.08 -4.17
CA GLY A 444 10.74 -12.75 -3.78
C GLY A 444 9.51 -12.27 -4.56
N LEU A 445 8.87 -13.15 -5.34
CA LEU A 445 7.72 -12.82 -6.19
C LEU A 445 6.39 -13.01 -5.44
N VAL A 446 5.48 -12.05 -5.55
CA VAL A 446 4.13 -12.16 -4.96
C VAL A 446 3.23 -13.08 -5.83
N GLU A 447 3.71 -14.30 -6.05
CA GLU A 447 3.09 -15.30 -6.89
C GLU A 447 2.85 -16.60 -6.10
N VAL A 448 3.90 -17.28 -5.70
CA VAL A 448 3.86 -18.51 -4.91
C VAL A 448 4.56 -18.30 -3.57
N PRO A 449 3.88 -18.56 -2.43
CA PRO A 449 2.54 -19.14 -2.25
C PRO A 449 1.39 -18.13 -2.22
N CYS A 450 1.64 -16.85 -2.45
CA CYS A 450 0.72 -15.73 -2.20
C CYS A 450 -0.65 -15.93 -2.85
N GLN A 451 -0.70 -16.35 -4.13
CA GLN A 451 -1.94 -16.57 -4.85
C GLN A 451 -2.85 -17.58 -4.13
N LYS A 452 -2.30 -18.72 -3.75
CA LYS A 452 -3.07 -19.79 -3.11
C LYS A 452 -3.44 -19.46 -1.66
N ARG A 453 -2.59 -18.71 -0.96
CA ARG A 453 -2.91 -18.18 0.38
C ARG A 453 -4.09 -17.22 0.35
N ASN A 454 -4.18 -16.33 -0.64
CA ASN A 454 -5.33 -15.44 -0.81
C ASN A 454 -6.63 -16.24 -1.01
N ALA A 455 -6.63 -17.24 -1.89
CA ALA A 455 -7.79 -18.09 -2.14
C ALA A 455 -8.24 -18.88 -0.89
N THR A 456 -7.29 -19.43 -0.15
CA THR A 456 -7.58 -20.16 1.10
C THR A 456 -8.11 -19.20 2.17
N ALA A 457 -7.51 -18.02 2.31
CA ALA A 457 -7.90 -17.01 3.29
C ALA A 457 -9.31 -16.45 3.05
N ALA A 458 -9.73 -16.30 1.78
CA ALA A 458 -11.10 -15.94 1.44
C ALA A 458 -12.12 -17.00 1.93
N SER A 459 -11.74 -18.27 1.89
CA SER A 459 -12.57 -19.36 2.44
C SER A 459 -12.58 -19.36 3.98
N VAL A 460 -11.44 -19.09 4.61
CA VAL A 460 -11.32 -18.94 6.08
C VAL A 460 -12.19 -17.79 6.58
N ALA A 461 -12.28 -16.68 5.83
CA ALA A 461 -13.14 -15.55 6.16
C ALA A 461 -14.62 -15.98 6.27
N PHE A 462 -15.15 -16.77 5.35
CA PHE A 462 -16.53 -17.26 5.42
C PHE A 462 -16.78 -18.20 6.59
N VAL A 463 -15.87 -19.13 6.86
CA VAL A 463 -15.99 -20.03 7.99
C VAL A 463 -15.99 -19.23 9.31
N SER A 464 -15.09 -18.26 9.45
CA SER A 464 -14.99 -17.41 10.64
C SER A 464 -16.24 -16.52 10.81
N ALA A 465 -16.76 -15.95 9.73
CA ALA A 465 -18.00 -15.20 9.72
C ALA A 465 -19.19 -16.08 10.17
N GLN A 466 -19.29 -17.30 9.63
CA GLN A 466 -20.38 -18.21 10.00
C GLN A 466 -20.33 -18.63 11.46
N ILE A 467 -19.14 -18.91 12.01
CA ILE A 467 -18.95 -19.23 13.43
C ILE A 467 -19.45 -18.08 14.29
N ALA A 468 -19.07 -16.83 13.99
CA ALA A 468 -19.47 -15.65 14.73
C ALA A 468 -20.97 -15.39 14.65
N LEU A 469 -21.57 -15.49 13.45
CA LEU A 469 -23.02 -15.35 13.24
C LEU A 469 -23.83 -16.43 13.98
N SER A 470 -23.25 -17.61 14.16
CA SER A 470 -23.91 -18.70 14.92
C SER A 470 -23.87 -18.51 16.43
N GLY A 471 -23.23 -17.43 16.92
CA GLY A 471 -23.19 -17.11 18.34
C GLY A 471 -22.11 -17.85 19.15
N VAL A 472 -21.19 -18.53 18.46
CA VAL A 472 -20.02 -19.14 19.13
C VAL A 472 -19.15 -18.02 19.71
N GLN A 473 -18.85 -18.12 21.01
CA GLN A 473 -18.06 -17.12 21.71
C GLN A 473 -16.56 -17.41 21.59
N ASN A 474 -15.77 -16.36 21.43
CA ASN A 474 -14.31 -16.42 21.56
C ASN A 474 -13.94 -16.13 23.02
N LEU A 475 -12.95 -16.87 23.56
CA LEU A 475 -12.34 -16.53 24.84
C LEU A 475 -11.40 -15.33 24.71
N ILE A 476 -10.71 -15.25 23.57
CA ILE A 476 -9.74 -14.20 23.24
C ILE A 476 -10.46 -13.12 22.44
N SER A 477 -10.36 -11.89 22.91
CA SER A 477 -10.93 -10.71 22.23
C SER A 477 -10.19 -10.40 20.93
N PHE A 478 -10.78 -9.52 20.11
CA PHE A 478 -10.13 -9.05 18.89
C PHE A 478 -8.84 -8.30 19.19
N ASP A 479 -8.84 -7.41 20.18
CA ASP A 479 -7.66 -6.61 20.55
C ASP A 479 -6.52 -7.49 21.05
N GLU A 480 -6.82 -8.51 21.88
CA GLU A 480 -5.82 -9.48 22.32
C GLU A 480 -5.26 -10.29 21.15
N ALA A 481 -6.11 -10.73 20.20
CA ALA A 481 -5.67 -11.47 19.03
C ALA A 481 -4.74 -10.65 18.14
N VAL A 482 -5.02 -9.35 17.95
CA VAL A 482 -4.17 -8.41 17.20
C VAL A 482 -2.84 -8.20 17.93
N ALA A 483 -2.85 -8.00 19.25
CA ALA A 483 -1.64 -7.83 20.05
C ALA A 483 -0.74 -9.09 19.99
N VAL A 484 -1.34 -10.29 20.09
CA VAL A 484 -0.61 -11.55 19.96
C VAL A 484 -0.04 -11.73 18.55
N MET A 485 -0.78 -11.32 17.51
CA MET A 485 -0.27 -11.36 16.13
C MET A 485 0.97 -10.48 15.97
N ASP A 486 0.98 -9.27 16.52
CA ASP A 486 2.13 -8.36 16.50
C ASP A 486 3.34 -8.96 17.25
N GLU A 487 3.12 -9.52 18.45
CA GLU A 487 4.16 -10.19 19.23
C GLU A 487 4.78 -11.38 18.47
N VAL A 488 3.94 -12.25 17.92
CA VAL A 488 4.40 -13.40 17.12
C VAL A 488 5.15 -12.93 15.87
N GLY A 489 4.64 -11.89 15.18
CA GLY A 489 5.29 -11.31 14.01
C GLY A 489 6.69 -10.80 14.30
N ARG A 490 6.86 -10.06 15.39
CA ARG A 490 8.19 -9.59 15.86
C ARG A 490 9.13 -10.74 16.22
N GLY A 491 8.57 -11.83 16.70
CA GLY A 491 9.33 -13.05 17.03
C GLY A 491 9.74 -13.90 15.83
N LEU A 492 9.20 -13.66 14.64
CA LEU A 492 9.60 -14.40 13.43
C LEU A 492 11.05 -14.08 13.05
N PRO A 493 11.86 -15.10 12.67
CA PRO A 493 13.19 -14.88 12.09
C PRO A 493 13.13 -14.01 10.82
N PRO A 494 14.15 -13.17 10.55
CA PRO A 494 14.20 -12.36 9.34
C PRO A 494 14.02 -13.14 8.04
N GLU A 495 14.47 -14.39 7.99
CA GLU A 495 14.36 -15.27 6.83
C GLU A 495 12.91 -15.62 6.47
N LEU A 496 11.98 -15.42 7.40
CA LEU A 496 10.56 -15.73 7.26
C LEU A 496 9.68 -14.46 7.13
N ARG A 497 10.31 -13.31 6.89
CA ARG A 497 9.67 -11.99 6.76
C ARG A 497 9.98 -11.34 5.40
N GLU A 498 9.38 -11.87 4.32
CA GLU A 498 9.44 -11.31 2.95
C GLU A 498 10.86 -11.23 2.33
N THR A 499 11.82 -11.99 2.84
CA THR A 499 13.22 -11.96 2.37
C THR A 499 13.56 -13.03 1.33
N ALA A 500 12.66 -13.99 1.09
CA ALA A 500 12.90 -15.18 0.28
C ALA A 500 14.10 -16.05 0.75
N LEU A 501 14.56 -15.83 1.99
CA LEU A 501 15.72 -16.55 2.55
C LEU A 501 15.35 -17.79 3.36
N GLY A 502 14.06 -18.03 3.59
CA GLY A 502 13.55 -19.15 4.40
C GLY A 502 12.24 -19.71 3.89
N GLY A 503 11.66 -20.65 4.63
CA GLY A 503 10.35 -21.22 4.37
C GLY A 503 10.22 -21.90 3.00
N ILE A 504 9.08 -21.71 2.33
CA ILE A 504 8.77 -22.27 1.01
C ILE A 504 9.77 -21.82 -0.06
N ALA A 505 10.31 -20.60 0.05
CA ALA A 505 11.33 -20.11 -0.87
C ALA A 505 12.60 -20.97 -0.93
N LYS A 506 12.87 -21.77 0.12
CA LYS A 506 13.99 -22.71 0.19
C LYS A 506 13.63 -24.16 -0.17
N ALA A 507 12.41 -24.42 -0.56
CA ALA A 507 12.04 -25.75 -1.05
C ALA A 507 12.88 -26.12 -2.29
N PRO A 508 13.27 -27.39 -2.49
CA PRO A 508 14.10 -27.78 -3.62
C PRO A 508 13.57 -27.32 -4.98
N SER A 509 12.26 -27.36 -5.19
CA SER A 509 11.61 -26.88 -6.43
C SER A 509 11.71 -25.36 -6.59
N ALA A 510 11.62 -24.61 -5.49
CA ALA A 510 11.79 -23.16 -5.50
C ALA A 510 13.25 -22.77 -5.81
N CYS A 511 14.21 -23.46 -5.18
CA CYS A 511 15.64 -23.26 -5.46
C CYS A 511 16.01 -23.61 -6.90
N ALA A 512 15.42 -24.67 -7.47
CA ALA A 512 15.64 -25.03 -8.87
C ALA A 512 15.12 -23.95 -9.83
N PHE A 513 14.01 -23.32 -9.51
CA PHE A 513 13.48 -22.19 -10.26
C PHE A 513 14.42 -20.98 -10.19
N CYS A 514 14.88 -20.61 -8.98
CA CYS A 514 15.79 -19.48 -8.76
C CYS A 514 17.22 -19.73 -9.26
N ALA A 515 17.69 -20.98 -9.34
CA ALA A 515 19.03 -21.30 -9.86
C ALA A 515 19.17 -21.05 -11.38
N GLY A 516 18.06 -20.81 -12.05
CA GLY A 516 18.03 -20.32 -13.43
C GLY A 516 18.05 -18.81 -13.54
N CYS A 517 18.07 -18.12 -12.40
CA CYS A 517 18.11 -16.66 -12.30
C CYS A 517 19.52 -16.15 -12.01
#